data_2766fc5547421e759536b1f6c0d19418
#
_entry.id   2766fc5547421e759536b1f6c0d19418
#
_cell.length_a   1.000
_cell.length_b   1.000
_cell.length_c   1.000
_cell.angle_alpha   90.00
_cell.angle_beta   90.00
_cell.angle_gamma   90.00
#
_symmetry.space_group_name_H-M   'P 1'
#
loop_
_entity.id
_entity.type
_entity.pdbx_description
1 polymer ?
#
loop_
_entity_poly.entity_id
_entity_poly.type
_entity_poly.pdbx_seq_one_letter_code
_entity_poly.pdbx_strand_id
1 'polypeptide(L)'
;MSDFSIRAALASDSHFIVSLLRELAEYENLLDRFSLTEEQVLCDMLGQACCTDLAFVGHEPAGIATWFWSYNSFRPARALYVEDLYVRPDFRGRGLGRQLLTLLAGKAHEAGGYLQWQVLDWNTPSIEFYKSLGAVLMPEWVNCRLQGDALKRFLAPEKNP
;
A
#
# COMPACT_ATOMS: atom_id res chain seq x y z
N MET A 1 -20.17 -17.91 -7.29
CA MET A 1 -20.16 -16.61 -6.58
C MET A 1 -18.86 -16.56 -5.78
N SER A 2 -18.08 -15.50 -5.90
CA SER A 2 -16.85 -15.35 -5.10
C SER A 2 -17.24 -15.22 -3.63
N ASP A 3 -16.71 -16.13 -2.80
CA ASP A 3 -17.05 -16.24 -1.37
C ASP A 3 -16.26 -15.22 -0.52
N PHE A 4 -15.97 -14.05 -1.09
CA PHE A 4 -15.19 -13.00 -0.43
C PHE A 4 -15.89 -11.64 -0.51
N SER A 5 -15.62 -10.80 0.49
CA SER A 5 -16.07 -9.41 0.57
C SER A 5 -14.88 -8.46 0.73
N ILE A 6 -15.01 -7.24 0.21
CA ILE A 6 -14.03 -6.17 0.41
C ILE A 6 -14.75 -4.96 0.97
N ARG A 7 -14.18 -4.36 2.01
CA ARG A 7 -14.73 -3.15 2.63
C ARG A 7 -13.63 -2.27 3.22
N ALA A 8 -13.94 -1.02 3.45
CA ALA A 8 -13.10 -0.14 4.24
C ALA A 8 -12.92 -0.71 5.66
N ALA A 9 -11.72 -0.56 6.19
CA ALA A 9 -11.39 -0.99 7.55
C ALA A 9 -12.11 -0.12 8.59
N LEU A 10 -12.46 -0.74 9.70
CA LEU A 10 -13.03 -0.11 10.87
C LEU A 10 -12.00 -0.10 12.01
N ALA A 11 -12.22 0.71 13.04
CA ALA A 11 -11.36 0.74 14.22
C ALA A 11 -11.20 -0.63 14.89
N SER A 12 -12.26 -1.45 14.88
CA SER A 12 -12.23 -2.83 15.40
C SER A 12 -11.33 -3.78 14.62
N ASP A 13 -10.88 -3.40 13.42
CA ASP A 13 -10.03 -4.22 12.57
C ASP A 13 -8.54 -3.95 12.77
N SER A 14 -8.14 -3.06 13.69
CA SER A 14 -6.74 -2.64 13.88
C SER A 14 -5.78 -3.81 14.02
N HIS A 15 -6.15 -4.83 14.75
CA HIS A 15 -5.34 -6.05 14.93
C HIS A 15 -5.18 -6.86 13.63
N PHE A 16 -6.19 -6.90 12.74
CA PHE A 16 -6.07 -7.53 11.42
C PHE A 16 -5.11 -6.77 10.52
N ILE A 17 -5.15 -5.44 10.56
CA ILE A 17 -4.26 -4.58 9.77
C ILE A 17 -2.81 -4.82 10.19
N VAL A 18 -2.52 -4.78 11.51
CA VAL A 18 -1.17 -5.05 12.03
C VAL A 18 -0.69 -6.46 11.63
N SER A 19 -1.56 -7.48 11.74
CA SER A 19 -1.21 -8.86 11.38
C SER A 19 -0.88 -9.00 9.89
N LEU A 20 -1.73 -8.49 8.99
CA LEU A 20 -1.55 -8.61 7.55
C LEU A 20 -0.32 -7.83 7.05
N LEU A 21 -0.06 -6.65 7.60
CA LEU A 21 1.14 -5.86 7.24
C LEU A 21 2.42 -6.48 7.82
N ARG A 22 2.35 -7.13 8.99
CA ARG A 22 3.48 -7.92 9.51
C ARG A 22 3.81 -9.11 8.60
N GLU A 23 2.78 -9.82 8.11
CA GLU A 23 2.95 -10.93 7.17
C GLU A 23 3.54 -10.45 5.82
N LEU A 24 3.14 -9.26 5.36
CA LEU A 24 3.74 -8.63 4.19
C LEU A 24 5.22 -8.29 4.43
N ALA A 25 5.55 -7.68 5.57
CA ALA A 25 6.93 -7.36 5.93
C ALA A 25 7.82 -8.62 6.02
N GLU A 26 7.28 -9.73 6.51
CA GLU A 26 7.95 -11.02 6.52
C GLU A 26 8.19 -11.53 5.09
N TYR A 27 7.17 -11.48 4.23
CA TYR A 27 7.27 -11.88 2.82
C TYR A 27 8.33 -11.06 2.06
N GLU A 28 8.45 -9.78 2.37
CA GLU A 28 9.42 -8.86 1.76
C GLU A 28 10.80 -8.90 2.41
N ASN A 29 11.03 -9.73 3.44
CA ASN A 29 12.27 -9.79 4.23
C ASN A 29 12.61 -8.47 4.92
N LEU A 30 11.60 -7.73 5.37
CA LEU A 30 11.69 -6.42 6.03
C LEU A 30 11.12 -6.44 7.46
N LEU A 31 10.95 -7.62 8.06
CA LEU A 31 10.36 -7.76 9.38
C LEU A 31 11.14 -7.02 10.48
N ASP A 32 12.45 -6.90 10.32
CA ASP A 32 13.33 -6.12 11.21
C ASP A 32 13.03 -4.62 11.22
N ARG A 33 12.34 -4.12 10.21
CA ARG A 33 11.89 -2.72 10.09
C ARG A 33 10.43 -2.51 10.50
N PHE A 34 9.71 -3.59 10.77
CA PHE A 34 8.29 -3.52 11.11
C PHE A 34 8.10 -3.11 12.58
N SER A 35 7.41 -1.99 12.78
CA SER A 35 7.13 -1.46 14.13
C SER A 35 5.72 -0.91 14.29
N LEU A 36 4.82 -1.17 13.31
CA LEU A 36 3.45 -0.68 13.34
C LEU A 36 2.68 -1.25 14.54
N THR A 37 1.99 -0.38 15.26
CA THR A 37 1.13 -0.74 16.40
C THR A 37 -0.34 -0.47 16.07
N GLU A 38 -1.26 -1.10 16.81
CA GLU A 38 -2.69 -0.84 16.64
C GLU A 38 -3.05 0.62 16.94
N GLU A 39 -2.37 1.27 17.88
CA GLU A 39 -2.56 2.68 18.18
C GLU A 39 -2.24 3.57 16.97
N GLN A 40 -1.14 3.29 16.29
CA GLN A 40 -0.77 3.99 15.05
C GLN A 40 -1.76 3.73 13.91
N VAL A 41 -2.29 2.51 13.81
CA VAL A 41 -3.36 2.20 12.86
C VAL A 41 -4.58 3.08 13.12
N LEU A 42 -5.01 3.18 14.38
CA LEU A 42 -6.17 3.99 14.76
C LEU A 42 -5.96 5.49 14.50
N CYS A 43 -4.73 5.99 14.70
CA CYS A 43 -4.41 7.40 14.48
C CYS A 43 -4.27 7.76 12.99
N ASP A 44 -3.69 6.87 12.17
CA ASP A 44 -3.17 7.26 10.86
C ASP A 44 -3.83 6.55 9.67
N MET A 45 -4.32 5.31 9.84
CA MET A 45 -4.64 4.42 8.72
C MET A 45 -6.14 4.26 8.41
N LEU A 46 -6.99 5.04 9.06
CA LEU A 46 -8.45 5.00 8.87
C LEU A 46 -8.97 6.28 8.18
N GLY A 47 -8.17 6.87 7.31
CA GLY A 47 -8.52 8.05 6.51
C GLY A 47 -7.77 9.33 6.89
N GLN A 48 -6.87 9.28 7.88
CA GLN A 48 -6.07 10.43 8.30
C GLN A 48 -4.84 10.60 7.39
N ALA A 49 -3.82 9.76 7.54
CA ALA A 49 -2.63 9.75 6.67
C ALA A 49 -2.83 8.84 5.45
N CYS A 50 -3.48 7.69 5.65
CA CYS A 50 -3.87 6.79 4.57
C CYS A 50 -5.22 6.11 4.87
N CYS A 51 -5.74 5.43 3.85
CA CYS A 51 -6.95 4.62 3.93
C CYS A 51 -6.58 3.14 3.86
N THR A 52 -7.42 2.28 4.44
CA THR A 52 -7.24 0.84 4.43
C THR A 52 -8.52 0.15 3.98
N ASP A 53 -8.42 -0.71 2.97
CA ASP A 53 -9.48 -1.64 2.57
C ASP A 53 -9.04 -3.07 2.91
N LEU A 54 -9.94 -3.86 3.50
CA LEU A 54 -9.71 -5.25 3.88
C LEU A 54 -10.56 -6.19 3.03
N ALA A 55 -9.97 -7.30 2.62
CA ALA A 55 -10.64 -8.41 1.96
C ALA A 55 -10.83 -9.57 2.93
N PHE A 56 -12.03 -10.14 2.97
CA PHE A 56 -12.41 -11.26 3.82
C PHE A 56 -12.91 -12.44 2.99
N VAL A 57 -12.60 -13.64 3.42
CA VAL A 57 -13.23 -14.88 2.97
C VAL A 57 -14.04 -15.42 4.15
N GLY A 58 -15.37 -15.38 4.05
CA GLY A 58 -16.22 -15.53 5.21
C GLY A 58 -15.94 -14.45 6.26
N HIS A 59 -15.45 -14.85 7.43
CA HIS A 59 -15.05 -13.94 8.50
C HIS A 59 -13.52 -13.78 8.65
N GLU A 60 -12.75 -14.49 7.82
CA GLU A 60 -11.30 -14.49 7.91
C GLU A 60 -10.69 -13.37 7.06
N PRO A 61 -9.81 -12.51 7.64
CA PRO A 61 -9.10 -11.48 6.88
C PRO A 61 -8.12 -12.17 5.93
N ALA A 62 -8.32 -12.00 4.65
CA ALA A 62 -7.59 -12.69 3.58
C ALA A 62 -6.61 -11.78 2.83
N GLY A 63 -6.81 -10.46 2.89
CA GLY A 63 -5.97 -9.51 2.20
C GLY A 63 -6.23 -8.08 2.63
N ILE A 64 -5.32 -7.20 2.22
CA ILE A 64 -5.30 -5.78 2.58
C ILE A 64 -4.80 -4.95 1.41
N ALA A 65 -5.33 -3.74 1.29
CA ALA A 65 -4.75 -2.67 0.51
C ALA A 65 -4.72 -1.38 1.35
N THR A 66 -3.55 -0.75 1.46
CA THR A 66 -3.41 0.58 2.04
C THR A 66 -3.09 1.59 0.95
N TRP A 67 -3.66 2.78 1.03
CA TRP A 67 -3.55 3.75 -0.04
C TRP A 67 -3.80 5.18 0.45
N PHE A 68 -3.29 6.16 -0.32
CA PHE A 68 -3.52 7.57 -0.09
C PHE A 68 -3.55 8.36 -1.40
N TRP A 69 -4.07 9.58 -1.36
CA TRP A 69 -4.08 10.46 -2.52
C TRP A 69 -2.75 11.22 -2.64
N SER A 70 -2.10 11.07 -3.79
CA SER A 70 -1.01 11.90 -4.27
C SER A 70 -1.49 12.81 -5.40
N TYR A 71 -0.68 13.75 -5.84
CA TYR A 71 -1.04 14.71 -6.87
C TYR A 71 0.08 14.87 -7.90
N ASN A 72 -0.27 14.81 -9.17
CA ASN A 72 0.66 15.08 -10.28
C ASN A 72 0.43 16.51 -10.77
N SER A 73 1.40 17.40 -10.51
CA SER A 73 1.32 18.81 -10.88
C SER A 73 1.62 19.08 -12.36
N PHE A 74 2.35 18.19 -13.04
CA PHE A 74 2.63 18.35 -14.47
C PHE A 74 1.44 17.97 -15.36
N ARG A 75 0.66 17.02 -14.92
CA ARG A 75 -0.64 16.68 -15.49
C ARG A 75 -1.64 16.75 -14.34
N PRO A 76 -2.34 17.87 -14.15
CA PRO A 76 -3.20 18.08 -12.99
C PRO A 76 -4.18 16.92 -12.82
N ALA A 77 -3.81 15.92 -12.05
CA ALA A 77 -4.58 14.72 -11.79
C ALA A 77 -4.25 14.17 -10.39
N ARG A 78 -5.24 13.57 -9.76
CA ARG A 78 -5.04 12.80 -8.54
C ARG A 78 -4.46 11.44 -8.89
N ALA A 79 -3.38 11.05 -8.24
CA ALA A 79 -2.89 9.69 -8.25
C ALA A 79 -3.32 9.00 -6.95
N LEU A 80 -4.02 7.88 -7.05
CA LEU A 80 -4.22 7.02 -5.90
C LEU A 80 -2.97 6.16 -5.75
N TYR A 81 -2.17 6.46 -4.73
CA TYR A 81 -0.96 5.72 -4.43
C TYR A 81 -1.29 4.54 -3.52
N VAL A 82 -0.99 3.33 -3.99
CA VAL A 82 -1.14 2.11 -3.21
C VAL A 82 0.18 1.88 -2.48
N GLU A 83 0.17 2.01 -1.15
CA GLU A 83 1.35 1.78 -0.32
C GLU A 83 1.59 0.29 -0.16
N ASP A 84 0.56 -0.45 0.24
CA ASP A 84 0.64 -1.89 0.42
C ASP A 84 -0.49 -2.61 -0.32
N LEU A 85 -0.17 -3.76 -0.88
CA LEU A 85 -1.13 -4.73 -1.41
C LEU A 85 -0.68 -6.14 -1.01
N TYR A 86 -1.45 -6.79 -0.18
CA TYR A 86 -1.13 -8.14 0.28
C TYR A 86 -2.33 -9.05 0.27
N VAL A 87 -2.11 -10.29 -0.13
CA VAL A 87 -3.08 -11.40 -0.01
C VAL A 87 -2.36 -12.59 0.61
N ARG A 88 -2.93 -13.12 1.68
CA ARG A 88 -2.41 -14.31 2.35
C ARG A 88 -2.23 -15.47 1.37
N PRO A 89 -1.16 -16.27 1.48
CA PRO A 89 -0.85 -17.35 0.53
C PRO A 89 -2.04 -18.29 0.25
N ASP A 90 -2.78 -18.69 1.28
CA ASP A 90 -3.89 -19.64 1.20
C ASP A 90 -5.09 -19.11 0.38
N PHE A 91 -5.15 -17.79 0.17
CA PHE A 91 -6.21 -17.13 -0.59
C PHE A 91 -5.76 -16.60 -1.94
N ARG A 92 -4.49 -16.82 -2.32
CA ARG A 92 -3.95 -16.42 -3.62
C ARG A 92 -4.55 -17.28 -4.76
N GLY A 93 -4.42 -16.79 -5.98
CA GLY A 93 -4.95 -17.49 -7.17
C GLY A 93 -6.47 -17.43 -7.33
N ARG A 94 -7.20 -16.83 -6.39
CA ARG A 94 -8.66 -16.70 -6.39
C ARG A 94 -9.15 -15.33 -6.86
N GLY A 95 -8.24 -14.45 -7.32
CA GLY A 95 -8.59 -13.13 -7.84
C GLY A 95 -8.68 -12.01 -6.79
N LEU A 96 -8.43 -12.24 -5.49
CA LEU A 96 -8.55 -11.23 -4.44
C LEU A 96 -7.70 -9.99 -4.69
N GLY A 97 -6.42 -10.17 -5.05
CA GLY A 97 -5.52 -9.05 -5.35
C GLY A 97 -6.02 -8.21 -6.54
N ARG A 98 -6.56 -8.86 -7.57
CA ARG A 98 -7.19 -8.16 -8.71
C ARG A 98 -8.42 -7.37 -8.24
N GLN A 99 -9.25 -7.93 -7.38
CA GLN A 99 -10.46 -7.25 -6.89
C GLN A 99 -10.12 -6.04 -6.01
N LEU A 100 -9.11 -6.14 -5.13
CA LEU A 100 -8.60 -5.00 -4.36
C LEU A 100 -8.13 -3.89 -5.30
N LEU A 101 -7.30 -4.20 -6.31
CA LEU A 101 -6.86 -3.20 -7.30
C LEU A 101 -8.02 -2.68 -8.14
N THR A 102 -9.02 -3.49 -8.48
CA THR A 102 -10.21 -3.04 -9.21
C THR A 102 -11.00 -2.01 -8.40
N LEU A 103 -11.17 -2.24 -7.09
CA LEU A 103 -11.81 -1.26 -6.20
C LEU A 103 -11.05 0.07 -6.20
N LEU A 104 -9.72 0.03 -6.05
CA LEU A 104 -8.89 1.23 -6.04
C LEU A 104 -8.86 1.92 -7.41
N ALA A 105 -8.86 1.17 -8.51
CA ALA A 105 -8.95 1.71 -9.86
C ALA A 105 -10.28 2.44 -10.09
N GLY A 106 -11.39 1.92 -9.56
CA GLY A 106 -12.68 2.60 -9.56
C GLY A 106 -12.60 3.95 -8.87
N LYS A 107 -12.07 3.99 -7.64
CA LYS A 107 -11.86 5.25 -6.88
C LYS A 107 -11.00 6.25 -7.67
N ALA A 108 -9.90 5.79 -8.28
CA ALA A 108 -9.01 6.63 -9.06
C ALA A 108 -9.71 7.17 -10.33
N HIS A 109 -10.46 6.32 -11.03
CA HIS A 109 -11.21 6.70 -12.24
C HIS A 109 -12.28 7.75 -11.93
N GLU A 110 -13.08 7.57 -10.88
CA GLU A 110 -14.09 8.54 -10.44
C GLU A 110 -13.49 9.90 -10.09
N ALA A 111 -12.25 9.93 -9.58
CA ALA A 111 -11.50 11.15 -9.31
C ALA A 111 -10.81 11.75 -10.55
N GLY A 112 -10.97 11.15 -11.75
CA GLY A 112 -10.30 11.58 -12.98
C GLY A 112 -8.79 11.33 -12.95
N GLY A 113 -8.33 10.35 -12.18
CA GLY A 113 -6.93 10.08 -11.89
C GLY A 113 -6.45 8.70 -12.36
N TYR A 114 -5.41 8.20 -11.71
CA TYR A 114 -4.78 6.92 -12.02
C TYR A 114 -4.23 6.24 -10.75
N LEU A 115 -3.87 4.94 -10.87
CA LEU A 115 -3.17 4.21 -9.83
C LEU A 115 -1.66 4.33 -9.99
N GLN A 116 -0.96 4.40 -8.86
CA GLN A 116 0.51 4.35 -8.79
C GLN A 116 0.93 3.53 -7.57
N TRP A 117 2.00 2.75 -7.70
CA TRP A 117 2.62 1.98 -6.61
C TRP A 117 4.06 1.65 -6.93
N GLN A 118 4.74 1.05 -5.96
CA GLN A 118 6.07 0.51 -6.09
C GLN A 118 6.05 -1.01 -5.86
N VAL A 119 7.02 -1.69 -6.39
CA VAL A 119 7.26 -3.11 -6.18
C VAL A 119 8.76 -3.35 -6.05
N LEU A 120 9.17 -4.22 -5.15
CA LEU A 120 10.57 -4.61 -5.00
C LEU A 120 11.06 -5.28 -6.29
N ASP A 121 12.24 -4.91 -6.74
CA ASP A 121 12.81 -5.31 -8.04
C ASP A 121 12.99 -6.83 -8.17
N TRP A 122 13.21 -7.52 -7.07
CA TRP A 122 13.31 -8.97 -7.01
C TRP A 122 11.96 -9.71 -6.98
N ASN A 123 10.83 -9.01 -6.72
CA ASN A 123 9.51 -9.62 -6.57
C ASN A 123 8.86 -9.91 -7.93
N THR A 124 9.51 -10.80 -8.69
CA THR A 124 9.07 -11.20 -10.03
C THR A 124 7.60 -11.64 -10.09
N PRO A 125 7.06 -12.46 -9.15
CA PRO A 125 5.66 -12.85 -9.21
C PRO A 125 4.69 -11.67 -9.18
N SER A 126 4.95 -10.66 -8.35
CA SER A 126 4.13 -9.44 -8.29
C SER A 126 4.30 -8.58 -9.54
N ILE A 127 5.53 -8.44 -10.04
CA ILE A 127 5.82 -7.71 -11.28
C ILE A 127 5.04 -8.30 -12.46
N GLU A 128 5.06 -9.62 -12.64
CA GLU A 128 4.34 -10.29 -13.73
C GLU A 128 2.81 -10.17 -13.54
N PHE A 129 2.33 -10.24 -12.31
CA PHE A 129 0.92 -9.98 -11.99
C PHE A 129 0.52 -8.57 -12.42
N TYR A 130 1.28 -7.53 -12.07
CA TYR A 130 0.97 -6.15 -12.45
C TYR A 130 1.04 -5.92 -13.96
N LYS A 131 2.04 -6.47 -14.65
CA LYS A 131 2.10 -6.44 -16.12
C LYS A 131 0.88 -7.10 -16.77
N SER A 132 0.39 -8.21 -16.21
CA SER A 132 -0.83 -8.88 -16.70
C SER A 132 -2.09 -8.03 -16.58
N LEU A 133 -2.07 -7.00 -15.71
CA LEU A 133 -3.13 -6.01 -15.54
C LEU A 133 -2.96 -4.80 -16.47
N GLY A 134 -1.87 -4.71 -17.23
CA GLY A 134 -1.53 -3.59 -18.10
C GLY A 134 -0.73 -2.49 -17.41
N ALA A 135 -0.18 -2.74 -16.22
CA ALA A 135 0.70 -1.77 -15.55
C ALA A 135 2.03 -1.61 -16.31
N VAL A 136 2.52 -0.38 -16.36
CA VAL A 136 3.80 -0.01 -16.98
C VAL A 136 4.83 0.23 -15.89
N LEU A 137 6.00 -0.41 -16.01
CA LEU A 137 7.13 -0.15 -15.12
C LEU A 137 7.81 1.16 -15.54
N MET A 138 8.27 1.94 -14.56
CA MET A 138 8.90 3.25 -14.75
C MET A 138 10.34 3.22 -14.19
N PRO A 139 11.28 2.53 -14.83
CA PRO A 139 12.63 2.31 -14.31
C PRO A 139 13.50 3.59 -14.29
N GLU A 140 13.09 4.65 -14.99
CA GLU A 140 13.75 5.95 -15.03
C GLU A 140 13.61 6.75 -13.71
N TRP A 141 12.72 6.33 -12.81
CA TRP A 141 12.53 6.98 -11.51
C TRP A 141 13.27 6.26 -10.41
N VAL A 142 14.05 6.99 -9.64
CA VAL A 142 14.80 6.49 -8.49
C VAL A 142 14.22 7.05 -7.20
N ASN A 143 13.92 6.16 -6.25
CA ASN A 143 13.45 6.55 -4.94
C ASN A 143 14.57 7.21 -4.14
N CYS A 144 14.31 8.41 -3.61
CA CYS A 144 15.21 9.11 -2.71
C CYS A 144 14.56 9.27 -1.34
N ARG A 145 15.32 9.02 -0.28
CA ARG A 145 14.85 9.14 1.10
C ARG A 145 15.90 9.85 1.96
N LEU A 146 15.43 10.80 2.77
CA LEU A 146 16.22 11.46 3.79
C LEU A 146 15.59 11.15 5.15
N GLN A 147 16.31 10.47 6.04
CA GLN A 147 15.77 10.02 7.34
C GLN A 147 16.81 10.00 8.44
N GLY A 148 16.36 9.91 9.69
CA GLY A 148 17.19 9.75 10.87
C GLY A 148 18.19 10.92 11.03
N ASP A 149 19.46 10.59 11.26
CA ASP A 149 20.51 11.61 11.47
C ASP A 149 20.83 12.43 10.22
N ALA A 150 20.61 11.89 9.03
CA ALA A 150 20.73 12.66 7.79
C ALA A 150 19.70 13.79 7.73
N LEU A 151 18.44 13.51 8.10
CA LEU A 151 17.39 14.53 8.18
C LEU A 151 17.70 15.58 9.24
N LYS A 152 18.19 15.16 10.43
CA LYS A 152 18.60 16.10 11.49
C LYS A 152 19.73 17.02 11.06
N ARG A 153 20.75 16.48 10.37
CA ARG A 153 21.86 17.30 9.84
C ARG A 153 21.39 18.32 8.81
N PHE A 154 20.43 17.93 7.97
CA PHE A 154 19.85 18.82 6.95
C PHE A 154 19.11 20.01 7.57
N LEU A 155 18.52 19.84 8.77
CA LEU A 155 17.82 20.89 9.51
C LEU A 155 18.76 21.73 10.40
N ALA A 156 20.01 21.30 10.61
CA ALA A 156 20.96 22.08 11.38
C ALA A 156 21.36 23.33 10.58
N PRO A 157 21.42 24.53 11.23
CA PRO A 157 21.91 25.73 10.55
C PRO A 157 23.32 25.47 10.04
N GLU A 158 23.61 25.91 8.80
CA GLU A 158 24.96 25.88 8.26
C GLU A 158 25.84 26.68 9.23
N LYS A 159 26.87 26.04 9.77
CA LYS A 159 27.93 26.80 10.47
C LYS A 159 28.63 27.62 9.40
N ASN A 160 28.25 28.90 9.28
CA ASN A 160 29.02 29.84 8.48
C ASN A 160 30.51 29.77 8.92
N PRO A 161 31.44 29.61 7.99
CA PRO A 161 32.88 29.61 8.29
C PRO A 161 33.36 30.91 8.83
#